data_b4d73062770a6193c48c210a6ee20491
#
_entry.id   b4d73062770a6193c48c210a6ee20491
#
_cell.length_a   1.000
_cell.length_b   1.000
_cell.length_c   1.000
_cell.angle_alpha   90.00
_cell.angle_beta   90.00
_cell.angle_gamma   90.00
#
_symmetry.space_group_name_H-M   'P 1'
#
loop_
_entity.id
_entity.type
_entity.pdbx_description
1 polymer ?
#
loop_
_entity_poly.entity_id
_entity_poly.type
_entity_poly.pdbx_seq_one_letter_code
_entity_poly.pdbx_strand_id
1 'polypeptide(L)'
;FFSIIITTRNRPEMFLRALQSVSDQTFQSREIIVVVDGSDDVHWHAYEAIARQQPGIRFLFVQHRPSGHGQSYSMNVGVHAANGAYLCFLDDDDHWTSKVHLENAAASIKASEAPVDLYFTNQQAYFADDRRQTEKVWLEDLIGQVNPSMRHWGNSYFVDAPFLMNSSGFAHINCSIVSRQLYDSLGGMDESIRYENDRDFYIRAVDAASVILYCTDCVSRHNIPDTSRRENMSTVGSDIEKKLYQVRVYDKNICGVRQKKILDFCRRGKTYELKHAARILASKGQYGRARHYAGEALISGFNLRWLGYTCYLAFRSLWHGDAGR
;
A
#
# COMPACT_ATOMS: atom_id res chain seq x y z
N PHE A 1 -17.55 14.80 5.36
CA PHE A 1 -17.64 13.80 4.31
C PHE A 1 -16.38 12.93 4.28
N PHE A 2 -15.18 13.53 4.17
CA PHE A 2 -13.90 12.84 4.20
C PHE A 2 -13.14 13.06 5.51
N SER A 3 -12.51 12.02 6.03
CA SER A 3 -11.43 12.13 7.02
C SER A 3 -10.12 11.74 6.36
N ILE A 4 -9.15 12.66 6.36
CA ILE A 4 -7.84 12.42 5.79
C ILE A 4 -6.87 12.13 6.93
N ILE A 5 -6.28 10.95 6.94
CA ILE A 5 -5.35 10.47 7.94
C ILE A 5 -3.92 10.56 7.37
N ILE A 6 -3.06 11.31 8.03
CA ILE A 6 -1.63 11.40 7.72
C ILE A 6 -0.87 10.81 8.90
N THR A 7 -0.12 9.75 8.67
CA THR A 7 0.74 9.16 9.70
C THR A 7 2.17 9.65 9.49
N THR A 8 2.84 10.10 10.54
CA THR A 8 4.19 10.67 10.43
C THR A 8 5.06 10.29 11.62
N ARG A 9 6.37 10.20 11.39
CA ARG A 9 7.35 9.92 12.43
C ARG A 9 8.72 10.48 12.06
N ASN A 10 9.28 11.37 12.89
CA ASN A 10 10.65 11.92 12.77
C ASN A 10 10.97 12.59 11.41
N ARG A 11 9.95 13.07 10.68
CA ARG A 11 10.09 13.67 9.33
C ARG A 11 9.23 14.93 9.16
N PRO A 12 9.30 15.94 10.06
CA PRO A 12 8.39 17.09 10.04
C PRO A 12 8.44 17.90 8.73
N GLU A 13 9.58 17.96 8.06
CA GLU A 13 9.73 18.72 6.80
C GLU A 13 9.00 18.03 5.63
N MET A 14 9.11 16.70 5.50
CA MET A 14 8.39 15.94 4.49
C MET A 14 6.89 16.00 4.75
N PHE A 15 6.49 15.80 6.01
CA PHE A 15 5.12 15.90 6.47
C PHE A 15 4.46 17.24 6.10
N LEU A 16 5.16 18.37 6.21
CA LEU A 16 4.60 19.68 5.84
C LEU A 16 4.18 19.76 4.36
N ARG A 17 4.89 19.08 3.46
CA ARG A 17 4.52 19.00 2.04
C ARG A 17 3.24 18.17 1.85
N ALA A 18 3.16 17.02 2.51
CA ALA A 18 1.95 16.20 2.50
C ALA A 18 0.75 16.99 3.04
N LEU A 19 0.92 17.62 4.20
CA LEU A 19 -0.11 18.42 4.84
C LEU A 19 -0.59 19.59 3.95
N GLN A 20 0.33 20.29 3.31
CA GLN A 20 -0.01 21.40 2.38
C GLN A 20 -0.86 20.89 1.22
N SER A 21 -0.54 19.73 0.65
CA SER A 21 -1.28 19.16 -0.47
C SER A 21 -2.72 18.78 -0.13
N VAL A 22 -2.96 18.39 1.13
CA VAL A 22 -4.30 18.11 1.66
C VAL A 22 -5.03 19.42 1.99
N SER A 23 -4.33 20.40 2.55
CA SER A 23 -4.90 21.72 2.88
C SER A 23 -5.36 22.47 1.63
N ASP A 24 -4.64 22.31 0.52
CA ASP A 24 -4.92 22.92 -0.78
C ASP A 24 -6.15 22.33 -1.52
N GLN A 25 -6.75 21.25 -1.01
CA GLN A 25 -7.92 20.64 -1.66
C GLN A 25 -9.13 21.58 -1.68
N THR A 26 -9.79 21.69 -2.82
CA THR A 26 -10.95 22.58 -3.01
C THR A 26 -12.19 22.13 -2.24
N PHE A 27 -12.35 20.82 -2.01
CA PHE A 27 -13.50 20.26 -1.30
C PHE A 27 -13.42 20.52 0.22
N GLN A 28 -14.42 21.25 0.76
CA GLN A 28 -14.36 21.77 2.14
C GLN A 28 -14.93 20.79 3.20
N SER A 29 -15.85 19.89 2.84
CA SER A 29 -16.43 18.96 3.82
C SER A 29 -15.44 17.84 4.17
N ARG A 30 -14.35 18.21 4.83
CA ARG A 30 -13.26 17.31 5.25
C ARG A 30 -12.73 17.68 6.64
N GLU A 31 -12.14 16.71 7.30
CA GLU A 31 -11.27 16.89 8.46
C GLU A 31 -9.89 16.27 8.17
N ILE A 32 -8.87 16.81 8.82
CA ILE A 32 -7.50 16.32 8.71
C ILE A 32 -7.07 15.82 10.09
N ILE A 33 -6.57 14.60 10.15
CA ILE A 33 -6.09 13.95 11.37
C ILE A 33 -4.64 13.53 11.12
N VAL A 34 -3.76 14.03 11.94
CA VAL A 34 -2.32 13.72 11.91
C VAL A 34 -1.99 12.82 13.10
N VAL A 35 -1.38 11.69 12.83
CA VAL A 35 -0.91 10.77 13.88
C VAL A 35 0.62 10.79 13.92
N VAL A 36 1.17 11.33 15.00
CA VAL A 36 2.63 11.36 15.26
C VAL A 36 3.01 10.07 15.97
N ASP A 37 3.62 9.13 15.26
CA ASP A 37 3.89 7.76 15.71
C ASP A 37 5.15 7.65 16.56
N GLY A 38 5.04 8.00 17.84
CA GLY A 38 6.10 7.74 18.83
C GLY A 38 7.44 8.39 18.47
N SER A 39 7.42 9.60 17.94
CA SER A 39 8.61 10.38 17.60
C SER A 39 9.53 10.60 18.81
N ASP A 40 10.82 10.82 18.55
CA ASP A 40 11.77 11.26 19.56
C ASP A 40 11.49 12.72 20.02
N ASP A 41 12.10 13.14 21.12
CA ASP A 41 11.81 14.44 21.75
C ASP A 41 12.02 15.64 20.82
N VAL A 42 13.07 15.59 19.99
CA VAL A 42 13.38 16.70 19.06
C VAL A 42 12.28 16.87 18.03
N HIS A 43 11.89 15.78 17.40
CA HIS A 43 10.85 15.80 16.38
C HIS A 43 9.44 15.98 16.99
N TRP A 44 9.22 15.47 18.21
CA TRP A 44 7.98 15.70 18.95
C TRP A 44 7.69 17.20 19.11
N HIS A 45 8.67 17.98 19.61
CA HIS A 45 8.53 19.43 19.76
C HIS A 45 8.32 20.15 18.43
N ALA A 46 8.94 19.66 17.34
CA ALA A 46 8.71 20.20 16.02
C ALA A 46 7.24 20.00 15.58
N TYR A 47 6.68 18.80 15.79
CA TYR A 47 5.25 18.56 15.50
C TYR A 47 4.31 19.35 16.39
N GLU A 48 4.63 19.57 17.68
CA GLU A 48 3.85 20.44 18.56
C GLU A 48 3.85 21.89 18.05
N ALA A 49 4.98 22.39 17.56
CA ALA A 49 5.07 23.73 16.99
C ALA A 49 4.20 23.85 15.73
N ILE A 50 4.20 22.84 14.86
CA ILE A 50 3.33 22.79 13.68
C ILE A 50 1.85 22.75 14.11
N ALA A 51 1.50 21.89 15.07
CA ALA A 51 0.12 21.76 15.55
C ALA A 51 -0.46 23.08 16.08
N ARG A 52 0.36 23.86 16.82
CA ARG A 52 -0.05 25.19 17.32
C ARG A 52 -0.36 26.19 16.20
N GLN A 53 0.27 26.04 15.03
CA GLN A 53 0.04 26.90 13.86
C GLN A 53 -1.15 26.44 13.00
N GLN A 54 -1.70 25.25 13.27
CA GLN A 54 -2.75 24.60 12.48
C GLN A 54 -3.98 24.22 13.34
N PRO A 55 -4.70 25.22 13.92
CA PRO A 55 -5.76 24.96 14.91
C PRO A 55 -6.97 24.17 14.34
N GLY A 56 -7.12 24.11 13.01
CA GLY A 56 -8.16 23.33 12.33
C GLY A 56 -7.80 21.87 12.06
N ILE A 57 -6.59 21.44 12.44
CA ILE A 57 -6.08 20.09 12.21
C ILE A 57 -5.94 19.36 13.53
N ARG A 58 -6.44 18.14 13.60
CA ARG A 58 -6.34 17.30 14.81
C ARG A 58 -5.03 16.54 14.81
N PHE A 59 -4.15 16.84 15.76
CA PHE A 59 -2.91 16.09 15.99
C PHE A 59 -3.11 15.10 17.14
N LEU A 60 -2.74 13.84 16.89
CA LEU A 60 -2.73 12.75 17.87
C LEU A 60 -1.27 12.32 18.09
N PHE A 61 -0.77 12.57 19.28
CA PHE A 61 0.60 12.22 19.64
C PHE A 61 0.60 10.85 20.35
N VAL A 62 1.21 9.86 19.72
CA VAL A 62 1.35 8.53 20.30
C VAL A 62 2.63 8.46 21.13
N GLN A 63 2.58 7.81 22.29
CA GLN A 63 3.71 7.70 23.20
C GLN A 63 4.99 7.25 22.48
N HIS A 64 6.14 7.80 22.89
CA HIS A 64 7.42 7.47 22.30
C HIS A 64 7.70 5.97 22.30
N ARG A 65 8.17 5.46 21.16
CA ARG A 65 8.65 4.09 20.97
C ARG A 65 9.83 4.10 19.99
N PRO A 66 10.97 3.46 20.31
CA PRO A 66 12.20 3.53 19.49
C PRO A 66 12.02 3.18 18.00
N SER A 67 11.12 2.22 17.69
CA SER A 67 10.82 1.80 16.31
C SER A 67 9.47 2.30 15.81
N GLY A 68 8.80 3.23 16.53
CA GLY A 68 7.40 3.57 16.32
C GLY A 68 6.46 2.39 16.61
N HIS A 69 5.16 2.63 16.57
CA HIS A 69 4.12 1.60 16.71
C HIS A 69 3.86 0.89 15.37
N GLY A 70 4.10 1.60 14.27
CA GLY A 70 3.95 1.14 12.90
C GLY A 70 2.76 1.79 12.19
N GLN A 71 2.87 1.88 10.87
CA GLN A 71 1.92 2.58 10.02
C GLN A 71 0.48 2.07 10.18
N SER A 72 0.28 0.74 10.20
CA SER A 72 -1.05 0.13 10.41
C SER A 72 -1.70 0.57 11.72
N TYR A 73 -0.94 0.53 12.83
CA TYR A 73 -1.41 1.00 14.12
C TYR A 73 -1.78 2.48 14.09
N SER A 74 -0.91 3.32 13.54
CA SER A 74 -1.14 4.77 13.47
C SER A 74 -2.32 5.13 12.57
N MET A 75 -2.53 4.42 11.46
CA MET A 75 -3.73 4.56 10.63
C MET A 75 -5.00 4.20 11.40
N ASN A 76 -5.01 3.08 12.14
CA ASN A 76 -6.15 2.68 12.98
C ASN A 76 -6.45 3.72 14.06
N VAL A 77 -5.42 4.28 14.73
CA VAL A 77 -5.57 5.37 15.70
C VAL A 77 -6.22 6.59 15.06
N GLY A 78 -5.77 6.99 13.86
CA GLY A 78 -6.33 8.09 13.11
C GLY A 78 -7.79 7.85 12.72
N VAL A 79 -8.11 6.66 12.23
CA VAL A 79 -9.48 6.27 11.88
C VAL A 79 -10.40 6.25 13.09
N HIS A 80 -9.92 5.77 14.24
CA HIS A 80 -10.72 5.76 15.48
C HIS A 80 -11.12 7.19 15.92
N ALA A 81 -10.27 8.18 15.66
CA ALA A 81 -10.55 9.59 15.96
C ALA A 81 -11.36 10.32 14.87
N ALA A 82 -11.55 9.71 13.72
CA ALA A 82 -12.18 10.30 12.55
C ALA A 82 -13.71 10.25 12.63
N ASN A 83 -14.40 11.19 11.95
CA ASN A 83 -15.87 11.27 11.89
C ASN A 83 -16.43 11.18 10.46
N GLY A 84 -15.59 11.26 9.43
CA GLY A 84 -16.02 11.22 8.05
C GLY A 84 -16.61 9.87 7.63
N ALA A 85 -17.53 9.90 6.69
CA ALA A 85 -18.12 8.69 6.10
C ALA A 85 -17.13 7.95 5.18
N TYR A 86 -16.14 8.65 4.68
CA TYR A 86 -15.08 8.14 3.82
C TYR A 86 -13.71 8.48 4.39
N LEU A 87 -12.82 7.51 4.34
CA LEU A 87 -11.46 7.57 4.87
C LEU A 87 -10.47 7.70 3.70
N CYS A 88 -9.59 8.67 3.80
CA CYS A 88 -8.46 8.87 2.89
C CYS A 88 -7.17 8.77 3.70
N PHE A 89 -6.12 8.30 3.07
CA PHE A 89 -4.81 8.17 3.71
C PHE A 89 -3.75 8.86 2.85
N LEU A 90 -2.72 9.38 3.47
CA LEU A 90 -1.57 9.94 2.77
C LEU A 90 -0.31 9.73 3.60
N ASP A 91 0.72 9.17 2.98
CA ASP A 91 2.03 9.03 3.59
C ASP A 91 2.73 10.38 3.70
N ASP A 92 3.49 10.58 4.76
CA ASP A 92 4.12 11.88 5.07
C ASP A 92 5.29 12.24 4.13
N ASP A 93 5.80 11.29 3.36
CA ASP A 93 6.82 11.49 2.33
C ASP A 93 6.27 11.66 0.90
N ASP A 94 4.95 11.56 0.73
CA ASP A 94 4.23 11.72 -0.53
C ASP A 94 3.33 12.98 -0.53
N HIS A 95 2.71 13.30 -1.66
CA HIS A 95 1.75 14.40 -1.71
C HIS A 95 0.77 14.27 -2.88
N TRP A 96 -0.44 14.80 -2.69
CA TRP A 96 -1.41 14.92 -3.76
C TRP A 96 -1.06 16.07 -4.70
N THR A 97 -1.08 15.78 -5.99
CA THR A 97 -0.76 16.74 -7.06
C THR A 97 -1.99 17.43 -7.64
N SER A 98 -3.18 16.82 -7.45
CA SER A 98 -4.46 17.38 -7.90
C SER A 98 -5.18 18.06 -6.75
N LYS A 99 -5.46 19.36 -6.86
CA LYS A 99 -6.21 20.15 -5.87
C LYS A 99 -7.72 19.83 -5.86
N VAL A 100 -8.22 19.21 -6.94
CA VAL A 100 -9.63 18.82 -7.11
C VAL A 100 -9.87 17.34 -6.89
N HIS A 101 -8.88 16.60 -6.38
CA HIS A 101 -9.00 15.15 -6.15
C HIS A 101 -10.21 14.78 -5.29
N LEU A 102 -10.37 15.41 -4.13
CA LEU A 102 -11.50 15.13 -3.24
C LEU A 102 -12.84 15.62 -3.79
N GLU A 103 -12.86 16.70 -4.58
CA GLU A 103 -14.06 17.19 -5.25
C GLU A 103 -14.56 16.19 -6.30
N ASN A 104 -13.65 15.70 -7.16
CA ASN A 104 -13.98 14.69 -8.17
C ASN A 104 -14.43 13.37 -7.52
N ALA A 105 -13.77 12.94 -6.47
CA ALA A 105 -14.17 11.75 -5.72
C ALA A 105 -15.56 11.93 -5.10
N ALA A 106 -15.83 13.06 -4.46
CA ALA A 106 -17.14 13.34 -3.87
C ALA A 106 -18.26 13.39 -4.92
N ALA A 107 -17.99 13.98 -6.09
CA ALA A 107 -18.94 14.02 -7.20
C ALA A 107 -19.26 12.60 -7.70
N SER A 108 -18.25 11.77 -7.93
CA SER A 108 -18.40 10.39 -8.41
C SER A 108 -19.14 9.52 -7.39
N ILE A 109 -18.80 9.64 -6.11
CA ILE A 109 -19.45 8.90 -5.02
C ILE A 109 -20.93 9.29 -4.88
N LYS A 110 -21.25 10.59 -4.95
CA LYS A 110 -22.63 11.09 -4.85
C LYS A 110 -23.48 10.74 -6.07
N ALA A 111 -22.86 10.58 -7.24
CA ALA A 111 -23.55 10.17 -8.48
C ALA A 111 -23.87 8.68 -8.51
N SER A 112 -23.31 7.88 -7.61
CA SER A 112 -23.62 6.45 -7.50
C SER A 112 -24.99 6.25 -6.86
N GLU A 113 -25.79 5.33 -7.44
CA GLU A 113 -27.12 4.94 -6.92
C GLU A 113 -27.00 4.08 -5.65
N ALA A 114 -25.87 3.43 -5.45
CA ALA A 114 -25.58 2.61 -4.29
C ALA A 114 -24.36 3.17 -3.52
N PRO A 115 -24.27 2.94 -2.21
CA PRO A 115 -23.12 3.36 -1.42
C PRO A 115 -21.82 2.80 -2.02
N VAL A 116 -20.86 3.69 -2.27
CA VAL A 116 -19.54 3.32 -2.79
C VAL A 116 -18.68 2.83 -1.64
N ASP A 117 -18.12 1.64 -1.76
CA ASP A 117 -17.22 1.06 -0.76
C ASP A 117 -15.78 1.52 -0.96
N LEU A 118 -15.33 1.54 -2.22
CA LEU A 118 -13.96 1.87 -2.60
C LEU A 118 -13.92 2.83 -3.79
N TYR A 119 -13.03 3.80 -3.71
CA TYR A 119 -12.70 4.69 -4.82
C TYR A 119 -11.17 4.72 -4.97
N PHE A 120 -10.67 4.28 -6.12
CA PHE A 120 -9.26 4.23 -6.44
C PHE A 120 -8.87 5.24 -7.51
N THR A 121 -7.67 5.78 -7.38
CA THR A 121 -7.02 6.65 -8.37
C THR A 121 -5.62 6.13 -8.68
N ASN A 122 -4.82 6.90 -9.40
CA ASN A 122 -3.45 6.54 -9.73
C ASN A 122 -2.46 7.53 -9.14
N GLN A 123 -1.20 7.09 -9.04
CA GLN A 123 -0.08 7.93 -8.64
C GLN A 123 1.10 7.72 -9.58
N GLN A 124 2.04 8.65 -9.54
CA GLN A 124 3.29 8.59 -10.27
C GLN A 124 4.47 8.60 -9.31
N ALA A 125 5.36 7.63 -9.45
CA ALA A 125 6.59 7.58 -8.67
C ALA A 125 7.70 8.40 -9.31
N TYR A 126 8.53 9.01 -8.43
CA TYR A 126 9.70 9.81 -8.79
C TYR A 126 10.89 9.44 -7.93
N PHE A 127 12.05 9.37 -8.55
CA PHE A 127 13.32 9.24 -7.85
C PHE A 127 13.71 10.56 -7.16
N ALA A 128 14.71 10.53 -6.28
CA ALA A 128 15.20 11.71 -5.57
C ALA A 128 15.74 12.82 -6.49
N ASP A 129 16.11 12.48 -7.71
CA ASP A 129 16.56 13.41 -8.78
C ASP A 129 15.41 13.93 -9.65
N ASP A 130 14.15 13.83 -9.19
CA ASP A 130 12.93 14.17 -9.91
C ASP A 130 12.67 13.39 -11.20
N ARG A 131 13.46 12.38 -11.50
CA ARG A 131 13.24 11.51 -12.65
C ARG A 131 12.04 10.60 -12.39
N ARG A 132 11.13 10.57 -13.36
CA ARG A 132 9.94 9.75 -13.30
C ARG A 132 10.28 8.26 -13.39
N GLN A 133 9.69 7.44 -12.52
CA GLN A 133 9.67 5.98 -12.66
C GLN A 133 8.80 5.58 -13.85
N THR A 134 9.33 4.73 -14.72
CA THR A 134 8.61 4.26 -15.91
C THR A 134 7.92 2.92 -15.73
N GLU A 135 8.35 2.12 -14.75
CA GLU A 135 7.70 0.86 -14.40
C GLU A 135 6.35 1.13 -13.74
N LYS A 136 5.34 0.38 -14.18
CA LYS A 136 4.00 0.41 -13.58
C LYS A 136 4.00 -0.49 -12.35
N VAL A 137 3.73 0.08 -11.20
CA VAL A 137 3.81 -0.61 -9.90
C VAL A 137 2.42 -0.81 -9.30
N TRP A 138 1.51 0.12 -9.61
CA TRP A 138 0.16 0.12 -9.04
C TRP A 138 -0.90 -0.21 -10.11
N LEU A 139 -1.98 0.56 -10.18
CA LEU A 139 -3.10 0.30 -11.09
C LEU A 139 -2.99 1.03 -12.45
N GLU A 140 -1.85 1.65 -12.76
CA GLU A 140 -1.67 2.45 -13.99
C GLU A 140 -1.79 1.60 -15.27
N ASP A 141 -1.61 0.29 -15.18
CA ASP A 141 -1.79 -0.65 -16.29
C ASP A 141 -3.27 -0.87 -16.64
N LEU A 142 -4.19 -0.49 -15.74
CA LEU A 142 -5.64 -0.54 -15.98
C LEU A 142 -6.17 0.67 -16.75
N ILE A 143 -5.44 1.79 -16.81
CA ILE A 143 -5.88 3.02 -17.50
C ILE A 143 -6.27 2.72 -18.97
N GLY A 144 -5.49 1.89 -19.66
CA GLY A 144 -5.77 1.48 -21.04
C GLY A 144 -6.82 0.39 -21.20
N GLN A 145 -7.37 -0.14 -20.09
CA GLN A 145 -8.37 -1.22 -20.12
C GLN A 145 -9.80 -0.70 -19.90
N VAL A 146 -9.96 0.52 -19.39
CA VAL A 146 -11.28 1.16 -19.33
C VAL A 146 -11.70 1.64 -20.71
N ASN A 147 -13.00 1.62 -20.98
CA ASN A 147 -13.56 2.13 -22.23
C ASN A 147 -14.87 2.88 -21.97
N PRO A 148 -15.30 3.78 -22.88
CA PRO A 148 -16.51 4.60 -22.71
C PRO A 148 -17.83 3.83 -22.59
N SER A 149 -17.84 2.54 -22.93
CA SER A 149 -19.06 1.71 -22.78
C SER A 149 -19.25 1.20 -21.35
N MET A 150 -18.20 1.26 -20.51
CA MET A 150 -18.35 0.93 -19.10
C MET A 150 -19.16 2.01 -18.40
N ARG A 151 -19.96 1.61 -17.39
CA ARG A 151 -20.65 2.58 -16.54
C ARG A 151 -19.62 3.48 -15.85
N HIS A 152 -19.75 4.79 -16.02
CA HIS A 152 -18.80 5.75 -15.46
C HIS A 152 -19.47 7.07 -15.10
N TRP A 153 -18.77 7.88 -14.28
CA TRP A 153 -19.04 9.28 -14.01
C TRP A 153 -17.75 10.08 -14.15
N GLY A 154 -17.69 11.00 -15.10
CA GLY A 154 -16.42 11.63 -15.46
C GLY A 154 -15.35 10.58 -15.79
N ASN A 155 -14.19 10.68 -15.13
CA ASN A 155 -13.07 9.73 -15.26
C ASN A 155 -13.14 8.53 -14.28
N SER A 156 -14.26 8.35 -13.58
CA SER A 156 -14.47 7.29 -12.60
C SER A 156 -15.36 6.20 -13.13
N TYR A 157 -14.85 4.99 -13.27
CA TYR A 157 -15.50 3.83 -13.85
C TYR A 157 -15.95 2.86 -12.76
N PHE A 158 -17.16 2.32 -12.87
CA PHE A 158 -17.60 1.21 -12.04
C PHE A 158 -16.86 -0.05 -12.46
N VAL A 159 -16.13 -0.63 -11.53
CA VAL A 159 -15.31 -1.83 -11.77
C VAL A 159 -15.60 -2.90 -10.72
N ASP A 160 -15.18 -4.12 -11.02
CA ASP A 160 -15.28 -5.25 -10.11
C ASP A 160 -13.91 -5.82 -9.75
N ALA A 161 -13.88 -6.78 -8.82
CA ALA A 161 -12.66 -7.46 -8.44
C ALA A 161 -11.98 -8.16 -9.62
N PRO A 162 -12.66 -8.88 -10.53
CA PRO A 162 -12.07 -9.41 -11.74
C PRO A 162 -11.32 -8.40 -12.59
N PHE A 163 -11.87 -7.19 -12.76
CA PHE A 163 -11.21 -6.11 -13.50
C PHE A 163 -9.93 -5.67 -12.80
N LEU A 164 -9.99 -5.42 -11.49
CA LEU A 164 -8.82 -5.00 -10.70
C LEU A 164 -7.72 -6.06 -10.66
N MET A 165 -8.08 -7.35 -10.64
CA MET A 165 -7.14 -8.47 -10.64
C MET A 165 -6.48 -8.72 -12.01
N ASN A 166 -6.79 -7.95 -13.04
CA ASN A 166 -6.03 -7.91 -14.30
C ASN A 166 -4.73 -7.10 -14.15
N SER A 167 -4.66 -6.18 -13.16
CA SER A 167 -3.40 -5.51 -12.82
C SER A 167 -2.42 -6.49 -12.19
N SER A 168 -1.13 -6.28 -12.44
CA SER A 168 -0.05 -6.92 -11.69
C SER A 168 0.24 -6.22 -10.36
N GLY A 169 -0.26 -4.98 -10.18
CA GLY A 169 -0.11 -4.13 -9.02
C GLY A 169 -1.29 -4.17 -8.05
N PHE A 170 -1.43 -3.11 -7.30
CA PHE A 170 -2.51 -2.88 -6.33
C PHE A 170 -2.70 -1.37 -6.14
N ALA A 171 -3.81 -0.92 -5.55
CA ALA A 171 -3.97 0.49 -5.21
C ALA A 171 -3.15 0.82 -3.96
N HIS A 172 -2.22 1.76 -4.09
CA HIS A 172 -1.51 2.32 -2.95
C HIS A 172 -2.48 3.07 -2.03
N ILE A 173 -2.16 3.13 -0.75
CA ILE A 173 -3.04 3.74 0.25
C ILE A 173 -3.30 5.23 -0.03
N ASN A 174 -2.32 5.96 -0.59
CA ASN A 174 -2.44 7.38 -0.98
C ASN A 174 -3.50 7.64 -2.06
N CYS A 175 -3.86 6.60 -2.81
CA CYS A 175 -4.79 6.62 -3.93
C CYS A 175 -6.09 5.88 -3.62
N SER A 176 -6.33 5.58 -2.36
CA SER A 176 -7.47 4.79 -1.89
C SER A 176 -8.38 5.64 -1.01
N ILE A 177 -9.66 5.70 -1.37
CA ILE A 177 -10.71 6.24 -0.52
C ILE A 177 -11.63 5.07 -0.17
N VAL A 178 -11.88 4.87 1.11
CA VAL A 178 -12.60 3.70 1.65
C VAL A 178 -13.79 4.18 2.44
N SER A 179 -14.97 3.58 2.26
CA SER A 179 -16.08 3.85 3.17
C SER A 179 -15.73 3.41 4.58
N ARG A 180 -16.11 4.21 5.58
CA ARG A 180 -15.92 3.83 6.99
C ARG A 180 -16.54 2.47 7.29
N GLN A 181 -17.75 2.24 6.77
CA GLN A 181 -18.45 0.97 6.99
C GLN A 181 -17.62 -0.23 6.51
N LEU A 182 -17.02 -0.16 5.33
CA LEU A 182 -16.15 -1.22 4.84
C LEU A 182 -14.90 -1.36 5.72
N TYR A 183 -14.21 -0.24 6.03
CA TYR A 183 -13.01 -0.26 6.87
C TYR A 183 -13.27 -0.93 8.22
N ASP A 184 -14.34 -0.54 8.91
CA ASP A 184 -14.72 -1.08 10.21
C ASP A 184 -15.11 -2.58 10.13
N SER A 185 -15.83 -2.97 9.07
CA SER A 185 -16.21 -4.38 8.84
C SER A 185 -15.01 -5.31 8.61
N LEU A 186 -13.90 -4.77 8.10
CA LEU A 186 -12.63 -5.49 7.88
C LEU A 186 -11.76 -5.54 9.15
N GLY A 187 -12.15 -4.84 10.23
CA GLY A 187 -11.33 -4.68 11.42
C GLY A 187 -10.11 -3.76 11.21
N GLY A 188 -10.16 -2.89 10.20
CA GLY A 188 -9.12 -1.93 9.89
C GLY A 188 -7.86 -2.54 9.27
N MET A 189 -6.73 -1.83 9.46
CA MET A 189 -5.39 -2.30 9.05
C MET A 189 -4.90 -3.38 10.01
N ASP A 190 -4.21 -4.41 9.48
CA ASP A 190 -3.59 -5.44 10.32
C ASP A 190 -2.27 -4.92 10.93
N GLU A 191 -2.27 -4.66 12.23
CA GLU A 191 -1.13 -4.10 12.97
C GLU A 191 0.06 -5.07 13.08
N SER A 192 -0.14 -6.35 12.81
CA SER A 192 0.93 -7.35 12.76
C SER A 192 1.75 -7.28 11.46
N ILE A 193 1.26 -6.56 10.44
CA ILE A 193 1.90 -6.38 9.14
C ILE A 193 2.56 -5.00 9.09
N ARG A 194 3.89 -4.97 9.09
CA ARG A 194 4.68 -3.75 9.06
C ARG A 194 5.17 -3.33 7.67
N TYR A 195 5.13 -4.23 6.71
CA TYR A 195 5.52 -4.00 5.33
C TYR A 195 4.48 -4.61 4.40
N GLU A 196 4.07 -3.90 3.33
CA GLU A 196 2.98 -4.29 2.43
C GLU A 196 1.60 -4.35 3.13
N ASN A 197 1.39 -3.55 4.14
CA ASN A 197 0.13 -3.42 4.86
C ASN A 197 -0.98 -2.84 3.98
N ASP A 198 -0.64 -1.97 3.06
CA ASP A 198 -1.52 -1.41 2.02
C ASP A 198 -1.99 -2.49 1.02
N ARG A 199 -1.09 -3.40 0.59
CA ARG A 199 -1.45 -4.55 -0.24
C ARG A 199 -2.37 -5.52 0.50
N ASP A 200 -2.10 -5.80 1.79
CA ASP A 200 -2.99 -6.63 2.60
C ASP A 200 -4.39 -6.03 2.68
N PHE A 201 -4.46 -4.73 2.98
CA PHE A 201 -5.73 -4.04 3.08
C PHE A 201 -6.45 -4.00 1.74
N TYR A 202 -5.76 -3.67 0.63
CA TYR A 202 -6.31 -3.67 -0.72
C TYR A 202 -6.97 -5.01 -1.07
N ILE A 203 -6.28 -6.13 -0.83
CA ILE A 203 -6.82 -7.47 -1.14
C ILE A 203 -8.10 -7.73 -0.36
N ARG A 204 -8.09 -7.48 0.97
CA ARG A 204 -9.27 -7.68 1.82
C ARG A 204 -10.42 -6.74 1.45
N ALA A 205 -10.11 -5.49 1.17
CA ALA A 205 -11.10 -4.49 0.80
C ALA A 205 -11.78 -4.82 -0.53
N VAL A 206 -11.02 -5.18 -1.57
CA VAL A 206 -11.57 -5.57 -2.88
C VAL A 206 -12.39 -6.86 -2.78
N ASP A 207 -12.00 -7.81 -1.91
CA ASP A 207 -12.78 -9.05 -1.71
C ASP A 207 -14.14 -8.81 -1.08
N ALA A 208 -14.25 -7.80 -0.20
CA ALA A 208 -15.46 -7.50 0.55
C ALA A 208 -16.34 -6.42 -0.07
N ALA A 209 -15.79 -5.57 -0.93
CA ALA A 209 -16.50 -4.44 -1.51
C ALA A 209 -17.59 -4.87 -2.50
N SER A 210 -18.72 -4.16 -2.47
CA SER A 210 -19.84 -4.33 -3.38
C SER A 210 -19.80 -3.31 -4.53
N VAL A 211 -19.41 -2.06 -4.25
CA VAL A 211 -19.34 -0.98 -5.23
C VAL A 211 -17.96 -0.36 -5.23
N ILE A 212 -17.27 -0.50 -6.36
CA ILE A 212 -15.91 -0.01 -6.53
C ILE A 212 -15.88 0.97 -7.71
N LEU A 213 -15.29 2.12 -7.50
CA LEU A 213 -14.96 3.09 -8.53
C LEU A 213 -13.45 3.13 -8.77
N TYR A 214 -13.04 3.13 -10.02
CA TYR A 214 -11.67 3.33 -10.46
C TYR A 214 -11.59 4.59 -11.33
N CYS A 215 -10.87 5.60 -10.84
CA CYS A 215 -10.60 6.83 -11.58
C CYS A 215 -9.25 6.75 -12.28
N THR A 216 -9.21 7.11 -13.56
CA THR A 216 -7.98 7.05 -14.37
C THR A 216 -7.01 8.19 -14.09
N ASP A 217 -7.42 9.21 -13.31
CA ASP A 217 -6.58 10.36 -13.02
C ASP A 217 -5.39 9.99 -12.11
N CYS A 218 -4.22 10.53 -12.43
CA CYS A 218 -3.05 10.48 -11.57
C CYS A 218 -3.11 11.67 -10.61
N VAL A 219 -3.37 11.41 -9.33
CA VAL A 219 -3.65 12.44 -8.32
C VAL A 219 -2.57 12.58 -7.26
N SER A 220 -1.62 11.64 -7.20
CA SER A 220 -0.58 11.60 -6.17
C SER A 220 0.80 11.43 -6.78
N ARG A 221 1.78 12.04 -6.13
CA ARG A 221 3.20 11.78 -6.36
C ARG A 221 3.73 10.90 -5.23
N HIS A 222 4.31 9.78 -5.61
CA HIS A 222 5.07 8.91 -4.71
C HIS A 222 6.57 9.24 -4.83
N ASN A 223 7.22 9.58 -3.73
CA ASN A 223 8.65 9.84 -3.69
C ASN A 223 9.37 8.55 -3.31
N ILE A 224 10.06 7.94 -4.29
CA ILE A 224 10.81 6.71 -4.05
C ILE A 224 11.89 7.00 -3.00
N PRO A 225 11.90 6.25 -1.88
CA PRO A 225 12.85 6.49 -0.80
C PRO A 225 14.30 6.33 -1.26
N ASP A 226 15.14 7.25 -0.83
CA ASP A 226 16.58 7.15 -1.03
C ASP A 226 17.13 5.93 -0.28
N THR A 227 17.60 4.93 -1.01
CA THR A 227 18.13 3.68 -0.44
C THR A 227 19.39 3.87 0.39
N SER A 228 20.08 5.03 0.27
CA SER A 228 21.22 5.39 1.11
C SER A 228 20.81 5.80 2.53
N ARG A 229 19.53 6.20 2.72
CA ARG A 229 18.95 6.57 4.01
C ARG A 229 18.09 5.43 4.54
N ARG A 230 18.41 4.93 5.73
CA ARG A 230 17.62 3.87 6.40
C ARG A 230 16.49 4.45 7.24
N GLU A 231 15.65 5.28 6.64
CA GLU A 231 14.58 6.03 7.32
C GLU A 231 13.19 5.45 7.07
N ASN A 232 13.02 4.64 6.02
CA ASN A 232 11.74 4.06 5.63
C ASN A 232 11.73 2.54 5.82
N MET A 233 10.56 1.96 6.06
CA MET A 233 10.39 0.51 6.15
C MET A 233 10.89 -0.20 4.88
N SER A 234 10.74 0.43 3.72
CA SER A 234 11.27 -0.07 2.44
C SER A 234 12.79 -0.03 2.34
N THR A 235 13.52 0.71 3.19
CA THR A 235 14.97 0.81 3.16
C THR A 235 15.67 0.11 4.34
N VAL A 236 14.94 -0.20 5.41
CA VAL A 236 15.49 -0.84 6.63
C VAL A 236 15.66 -2.35 6.45
N GLY A 237 14.70 -3.03 5.82
CA GLY A 237 14.73 -4.49 5.64
C GLY A 237 15.63 -4.94 4.49
N SER A 238 16.23 -6.13 4.63
CA SER A 238 16.93 -6.79 3.51
C SER A 238 15.95 -7.22 2.42
N ASP A 239 16.46 -7.41 1.18
CA ASP A 239 15.61 -7.82 0.05
C ASP A 239 14.89 -9.15 0.31
N ILE A 240 15.53 -10.07 1.02
CA ILE A 240 14.89 -11.36 1.37
C ILE A 240 13.77 -11.14 2.40
N GLU A 241 13.96 -10.30 3.42
CA GLU A 241 12.91 -10.00 4.39
C GLU A 241 11.70 -9.37 3.74
N LYS A 242 11.89 -8.44 2.79
CA LYS A 242 10.79 -7.85 2.01
C LYS A 242 9.99 -8.92 1.27
N LYS A 243 10.68 -9.86 0.60
CA LYS A 243 10.02 -10.97 -0.11
C LYS A 243 9.24 -11.88 0.84
N LEU A 244 9.76 -12.14 2.03
CA LEU A 244 9.06 -12.94 3.03
C LEU A 244 7.83 -12.23 3.61
N TYR A 245 7.89 -10.90 3.80
CA TYR A 245 6.70 -10.13 4.15
C TYR A 245 5.63 -10.20 3.07
N GLN A 246 6.01 -10.07 1.79
CA GLN A 246 5.08 -10.21 0.66
C GLN A 246 4.44 -11.61 0.61
N VAL A 247 5.23 -12.67 0.80
CA VAL A 247 4.72 -14.05 0.90
C VAL A 247 3.72 -14.17 2.05
N ARG A 248 4.02 -13.61 3.23
CA ARG A 248 3.14 -13.63 4.41
C ARG A 248 1.80 -12.95 4.13
N VAL A 249 1.82 -11.79 3.46
CA VAL A 249 0.59 -11.08 3.06
C VAL A 249 -0.27 -11.94 2.16
N TYR A 250 0.32 -12.59 1.16
CA TYR A 250 -0.43 -13.47 0.28
C TYR A 250 -0.96 -14.71 1.00
N ASP A 251 -0.15 -15.35 1.88
CA ASP A 251 -0.58 -16.53 2.64
C ASP A 251 -1.77 -16.25 3.53
N LYS A 252 -1.73 -15.14 4.27
CA LYS A 252 -2.85 -14.68 5.08
C LYS A 252 -4.12 -14.53 4.24
N ASN A 253 -4.01 -13.86 3.10
CA ASN A 253 -5.16 -13.58 2.24
C ASN A 253 -5.68 -14.82 1.51
N ILE A 254 -4.84 -15.79 1.14
CA ILE A 254 -5.26 -17.08 0.58
C ILE A 254 -6.24 -17.81 1.54
N CYS A 255 -6.04 -17.66 2.85
CA CYS A 255 -6.92 -18.29 3.85
C CYS A 255 -8.22 -17.53 4.09
N GLY A 256 -8.29 -16.22 3.76
CA GLY A 256 -9.40 -15.35 4.16
C GLY A 256 -10.32 -14.90 3.03
N VAL A 257 -9.83 -14.80 1.79
CA VAL A 257 -10.60 -14.28 0.65
C VAL A 257 -11.64 -15.28 0.14
N ARG A 258 -12.78 -14.77 -0.32
CA ARG A 258 -13.93 -15.54 -0.79
C ARG A 258 -13.97 -15.65 -2.31
N GLN A 259 -13.52 -14.60 -3.01
CA GLN A 259 -13.62 -14.52 -4.46
C GLN A 259 -12.47 -15.29 -5.13
N LYS A 260 -12.82 -16.24 -6.02
CA LYS A 260 -11.85 -17.08 -6.72
C LYS A 260 -10.77 -16.28 -7.47
N LYS A 261 -11.14 -15.16 -8.11
CA LYS A 261 -10.19 -14.33 -8.86
C LYS A 261 -9.13 -13.70 -7.95
N ILE A 262 -9.53 -13.29 -6.75
CA ILE A 262 -8.62 -12.74 -5.75
C ILE A 262 -7.73 -13.86 -5.16
N LEU A 263 -8.31 -15.03 -4.90
CA LEU A 263 -7.54 -16.21 -4.49
C LEU A 263 -6.46 -16.57 -5.51
N ASP A 264 -6.82 -16.58 -6.79
CA ASP A 264 -5.89 -16.86 -7.89
C ASP A 264 -4.82 -15.76 -8.01
N PHE A 265 -5.16 -14.49 -7.79
CA PHE A 265 -4.22 -13.38 -7.70
C PHE A 265 -3.22 -13.59 -6.56
N CYS A 266 -3.68 -13.90 -5.36
CA CYS A 266 -2.81 -14.16 -4.20
C CYS A 266 -1.88 -15.35 -4.43
N ARG A 267 -2.38 -16.45 -5.02
CA ARG A 267 -1.55 -17.63 -5.33
C ARG A 267 -0.46 -17.31 -6.37
N ARG A 268 -0.78 -16.55 -7.41
CA ARG A 268 0.22 -16.10 -8.40
C ARG A 268 1.27 -15.20 -7.75
N GLY A 269 0.83 -14.23 -6.95
CA GLY A 269 1.70 -13.32 -6.22
C GLY A 269 2.64 -14.07 -5.27
N LYS A 270 2.11 -14.96 -4.43
CA LYS A 270 2.92 -15.83 -3.56
C LYS A 270 3.97 -16.60 -4.34
N THR A 271 3.56 -17.26 -5.43
CA THR A 271 4.48 -18.06 -6.27
C THR A 271 5.59 -17.18 -6.85
N TYR A 272 5.26 -15.97 -7.29
CA TYR A 272 6.22 -15.02 -7.83
C TYR A 272 7.26 -14.61 -6.77
N GLU A 273 6.81 -14.22 -5.57
CA GLU A 273 7.70 -13.78 -4.50
C GLU A 273 8.59 -14.89 -3.95
N LEU A 274 8.06 -16.13 -3.84
CA LEU A 274 8.86 -17.30 -3.47
C LEU A 274 9.97 -17.58 -4.49
N LYS A 275 9.70 -17.42 -5.80
CA LYS A 275 10.72 -17.55 -6.85
C LYS A 275 11.80 -16.49 -6.72
N HIS A 276 11.42 -15.25 -6.41
CA HIS A 276 12.37 -14.16 -6.18
C HIS A 276 13.23 -14.42 -4.93
N ALA A 277 12.62 -14.83 -3.82
CA ALA A 277 13.35 -15.22 -2.61
C ALA A 277 14.39 -16.32 -2.89
N ALA A 278 14.00 -17.35 -3.63
CA ALA A 278 14.92 -18.43 -4.02
C ALA A 278 16.11 -17.90 -4.86
N ARG A 279 15.86 -16.99 -5.81
CA ARG A 279 16.93 -16.39 -6.64
C ARG A 279 17.88 -15.51 -5.85
N ILE A 280 17.35 -14.67 -4.94
CA ILE A 280 18.16 -13.83 -4.04
C ILE A 280 19.08 -14.70 -3.17
N LEU A 281 18.57 -15.78 -2.60
CA LEU A 281 19.36 -16.70 -1.77
C LEU A 281 20.41 -17.44 -2.61
N ALA A 282 20.06 -17.90 -3.80
CA ALA A 282 20.98 -18.57 -4.70
C ALA A 282 22.14 -17.66 -5.14
N SER A 283 21.87 -16.37 -5.43
CA SER A 283 22.91 -15.39 -5.77
C SER A 283 23.90 -15.12 -4.64
N LYS A 284 23.45 -15.35 -3.37
CA LYS A 284 24.29 -15.26 -2.16
C LYS A 284 24.96 -16.59 -1.80
N GLY A 285 24.89 -17.63 -2.65
CA GLY A 285 25.48 -18.94 -2.40
C GLY A 285 24.72 -19.81 -1.36
N GLN A 286 23.56 -19.37 -0.89
CA GLN A 286 22.74 -20.06 0.12
C GLN A 286 21.80 -21.10 -0.55
N TYR A 287 22.40 -22.12 -1.19
CA TYR A 287 21.68 -23.06 -2.07
C TYR A 287 20.66 -23.93 -1.33
N GLY A 288 20.89 -24.33 -0.08
CA GLY A 288 19.95 -25.10 0.72
C GLY A 288 18.68 -24.31 1.03
N ARG A 289 18.84 -23.06 1.48
CA ARG A 289 17.70 -22.14 1.70
C ARG A 289 16.99 -21.81 0.38
N ALA A 290 17.74 -21.54 -0.69
CA ALA A 290 17.20 -21.28 -2.02
C ALA A 290 16.34 -22.43 -2.53
N ARG A 291 16.79 -23.69 -2.34
CA ARG A 291 16.04 -24.91 -2.68
C ARG A 291 14.72 -24.98 -1.92
N HIS A 292 14.72 -24.66 -0.62
CA HIS A 292 13.50 -24.65 0.20
C HIS A 292 12.43 -23.75 -0.43
N TYR A 293 12.74 -22.47 -0.67
CA TYR A 293 11.77 -21.54 -1.27
C TYR A 293 11.42 -21.90 -2.73
N ALA A 294 12.34 -22.49 -3.47
CA ALA A 294 12.04 -22.97 -4.81
C ALA A 294 11.03 -24.13 -4.79
N GLY A 295 11.12 -25.03 -3.79
CA GLY A 295 10.16 -26.10 -3.55
C GLY A 295 8.78 -25.56 -3.17
N GLU A 296 8.73 -24.62 -2.23
CA GLU A 296 7.48 -23.94 -1.86
C GLU A 296 6.82 -23.24 -3.08
N ALA A 297 7.62 -22.63 -3.96
CA ALA A 297 7.10 -22.04 -5.19
C ALA A 297 6.49 -23.08 -6.15
N LEU A 298 7.05 -24.30 -6.23
CA LEU A 298 6.50 -25.40 -7.02
C LEU A 298 5.16 -25.89 -6.47
N ILE A 299 5.05 -25.99 -5.14
CA ILE A 299 3.81 -26.38 -4.46
C ILE A 299 2.73 -25.33 -4.69
N SER A 300 3.10 -24.05 -4.61
CA SER A 300 2.19 -22.92 -4.82
C SER A 300 1.73 -22.75 -6.28
N GLY A 301 2.61 -23.06 -7.25
CA GLY A 301 2.31 -22.96 -8.67
C GLY A 301 3.29 -23.76 -9.53
N PHE A 302 2.89 -24.96 -9.94
CA PHE A 302 3.74 -25.87 -10.70
C PHE A 302 4.14 -25.30 -12.06
N ASN A 303 5.45 -25.42 -12.38
CA ASN A 303 6.01 -25.03 -13.67
C ASN A 303 7.25 -25.88 -13.99
N LEU A 304 7.28 -26.53 -15.16
CA LEU A 304 8.38 -27.43 -15.57
C LEU A 304 9.75 -26.76 -15.59
N ARG A 305 9.84 -25.51 -16.10
CA ARG A 305 11.12 -24.76 -16.11
C ARG A 305 11.60 -24.51 -14.68
N TRP A 306 10.66 -24.20 -13.78
CA TRP A 306 10.98 -23.98 -12.39
C TRP A 306 11.34 -25.26 -11.63
N LEU A 307 10.75 -26.40 -12.00
CA LEU A 307 11.18 -27.72 -11.51
C LEU A 307 12.64 -27.99 -11.84
N GLY A 308 13.05 -27.75 -13.10
CA GLY A 308 14.46 -27.89 -13.51
C GLY A 308 15.40 -27.00 -12.69
N TYR A 309 15.01 -25.75 -12.43
CA TYR A 309 15.79 -24.85 -11.57
C TYR A 309 15.85 -25.34 -10.11
N THR A 310 14.78 -25.87 -9.59
CA THR A 310 14.75 -26.47 -8.23
C THR A 310 15.66 -27.69 -8.12
N CYS A 311 15.68 -28.56 -9.13
CA CYS A 311 16.63 -29.69 -9.22
C CYS A 311 18.09 -29.20 -9.29
N TYR A 312 18.36 -28.17 -10.07
CA TYR A 312 19.69 -27.52 -10.11
C TYR A 312 20.11 -27.01 -8.73
N LEU A 313 19.22 -26.33 -8.00
CA LEU A 313 19.51 -25.85 -6.64
C LEU A 313 19.75 -27.01 -5.67
N ALA A 314 19.00 -28.10 -5.80
CA ALA A 314 19.21 -29.31 -5.01
C ALA A 314 20.62 -29.89 -5.23
N PHE A 315 21.03 -30.01 -6.49
CA PHE A 315 22.39 -30.47 -6.85
C PHE A 315 23.46 -29.54 -6.24
N ARG A 316 23.30 -28.20 -6.44
CA ARG A 316 24.23 -27.20 -5.89
C ARG A 316 24.32 -27.23 -4.38
N SER A 317 23.20 -27.48 -3.68
CA SER A 317 23.19 -27.58 -2.20
C SER A 317 23.96 -28.77 -1.66
N LEU A 318 24.00 -29.89 -2.41
CA LEU A 318 24.78 -31.08 -2.06
C LEU A 318 26.29 -30.86 -2.23
N TRP A 319 26.65 -30.09 -3.28
CA TRP A 319 28.07 -29.93 -3.67
C TRP A 319 28.80 -28.80 -2.91
N HIS A 320 28.12 -27.74 -2.51
CA HIS A 320 28.78 -26.54 -1.95
C HIS A 320 28.56 -26.37 -0.46
N GLY A 321 27.69 -27.19 0.19
CA GLY A 321 27.25 -26.91 1.56
C GLY A 321 26.69 -25.47 1.65
N ASP A 322 25.81 -25.16 2.60
CA ASP A 322 25.46 -23.75 2.80
C ASP A 322 26.72 -23.00 3.30
N ALA A 323 27.30 -22.16 2.43
CA ALA A 323 28.36 -21.25 2.81
C ALA A 323 27.77 -20.23 3.80
N GLY A 324 27.97 -20.49 5.10
CA GLY A 324 27.52 -19.63 6.19
C GLY A 324 26.78 -20.39 7.29
N ARG A 325 27.54 -21.19 8.07
CA ARG A 325 27.20 -21.39 9.49
C ARG A 325 27.70 -20.22 10.31
#